data_6f6687dcb17bc5b418de490d057ddef1
#
_entry.id   6f6687dcb17bc5b418de490d057ddef1
#
_cell.length_a   1.000
_cell.length_b   1.000
_cell.length_c   1.000
_cell.angle_alpha   90.00
_cell.angle_beta   90.00
_cell.angle_gamma   90.00
#
_symmetry.space_group_name_H-M   'P 1'
#
loop_
_entity.id
_entity.type
_entity.pdbx_description
1 polymer ?
#
loop_
_entity_poly.entity_id
_entity_poly.type
_entity_poly.pdbx_seq_one_letter_code
_entity_poly.pdbx_strand_id
1 'polypeptide(L)'
;KVEYINALLKVGFDTIDFGSFVSPKAIPQMADTSQVIENLELGNSKSKLLAIIANERGATDAVVYDEITYLGFPFSVSETFQKRNTNSTIAESLGRVEEIQNLCIKNRKELVVYISMGFGNPYGDVYNEEIVFEWVNKLVTMDIKIISLADTVGVAATDQVYQITKYLVDSLPDTEIGVHLHSTPTNWKVKVDAALQAGCKRFDGALKGIGGCPMADDELVGNMDTELMIPYFNELGLLNNLNKEALNNCSRLATEIFI
;
A
#
# COMPACT_ATOMS: atom_id res chain seq x y z
N LYS A 1 18.26 7.10 3.76
CA LYS A 1 17.17 6.67 2.87
C LYS A 1 17.72 6.07 1.59
N VAL A 2 18.50 6.82 0.79
CA VAL A 2 19.05 6.34 -0.50
C VAL A 2 19.79 5.01 -0.33
N GLU A 3 20.66 4.88 0.64
CA GLU A 3 21.40 3.64 0.92
C GLU A 3 20.46 2.45 1.19
N TYR A 4 19.42 2.67 2.00
CA TYR A 4 18.45 1.63 2.34
C TYR A 4 17.60 1.21 1.14
N ILE A 5 17.10 2.17 0.35
CA ILE A 5 16.30 1.87 -0.85
C ILE A 5 17.17 1.21 -1.92
N ASN A 6 18.41 1.64 -2.11
CA ASN A 6 19.37 0.97 -3.01
C ASN A 6 19.67 -0.48 -2.58
N ALA A 7 19.65 -0.76 -1.27
CA ALA A 7 19.77 -2.12 -0.79
C ALA A 7 18.49 -2.93 -1.10
N LEU A 8 17.29 -2.36 -0.91
CA LEU A 8 16.01 -2.98 -1.26
C LEU A 8 15.89 -3.31 -2.76
N LEU A 9 16.37 -2.43 -3.64
CA LEU A 9 16.39 -2.63 -5.10
C LEU A 9 17.18 -3.90 -5.51
N LYS A 10 18.14 -4.34 -4.70
CA LYS A 10 18.94 -5.55 -4.93
C LYS A 10 18.25 -6.84 -4.48
N VAL A 11 17.18 -6.73 -3.68
CA VAL A 11 16.43 -7.91 -3.19
C VAL A 11 15.58 -8.53 -4.29
N GLY A 12 15.00 -7.71 -5.17
CA GLY A 12 14.14 -8.15 -6.27
C GLY A 12 12.67 -8.23 -5.89
N PHE A 13 12.19 -7.39 -4.98
CA PHE A 13 10.77 -7.17 -4.76
C PHE A 13 10.09 -6.71 -6.05
N ASP A 14 8.82 -7.05 -6.25
CA ASP A 14 8.06 -6.54 -7.40
C ASP A 14 7.93 -5.02 -7.33
N THR A 15 7.50 -4.50 -6.20
CA THR A 15 7.28 -3.07 -5.99
C THR A 15 7.93 -2.61 -4.69
N ILE A 16 8.51 -1.42 -4.71
CA ILE A 16 9.06 -0.73 -3.53
C ILE A 16 8.32 0.60 -3.39
N ASP A 17 7.56 0.74 -2.28
CA ASP A 17 7.05 2.03 -1.83
C ASP A 17 8.24 2.79 -1.21
N PHE A 18 8.80 3.72 -1.99
CA PHE A 18 10.07 4.35 -1.65
C PHE A 18 9.92 5.73 -1.00
N GLY A 19 8.75 6.33 -1.11
CA GLY A 19 8.56 7.68 -0.62
C GLY A 19 7.20 8.30 -0.91
N SER A 20 7.07 9.59 -0.68
CA SER A 20 5.77 10.26 -0.75
C SER A 20 5.91 11.71 -1.21
N PHE A 21 4.99 12.14 -2.08
CA PHE A 21 4.81 13.53 -2.51
C PHE A 21 3.65 14.21 -1.77
N VAL A 22 3.46 13.88 -0.50
CA VAL A 22 2.51 14.56 0.39
C VAL A 22 3.09 15.89 0.90
N SER A 23 2.25 16.68 1.59
CA SER A 23 2.71 17.94 2.16
C SER A 23 3.86 17.74 3.16
N PRO A 24 5.03 18.40 2.99
CA PRO A 24 6.12 18.37 3.96
C PRO A 24 5.73 18.86 5.36
N LYS A 25 4.64 19.65 5.47
CA LYS A 25 4.10 20.05 6.77
C LYS A 25 3.39 18.91 7.49
N ALA A 26 2.76 17.99 6.72
CA ALA A 26 2.08 16.83 7.28
C ALA A 26 3.07 15.71 7.61
N ILE A 27 4.01 15.43 6.70
CA ILE A 27 5.02 14.37 6.87
C ILE A 27 6.41 14.92 6.53
N PRO A 28 7.07 15.64 7.47
CA PRO A 28 8.39 16.23 7.25
C PRO A 28 9.46 15.20 6.85
N GLN A 29 9.30 13.97 7.32
CA GLN A 29 10.22 12.86 7.02
C GLN A 29 10.27 12.51 5.52
N MET A 30 9.27 12.88 4.73
CA MET A 30 9.20 12.61 3.29
C MET A 30 9.45 13.85 2.41
N ALA A 31 9.88 14.95 3.02
CA ALA A 31 10.13 16.20 2.31
C ALA A 31 11.26 16.11 1.27
N ASP A 32 12.13 15.13 1.39
CA ASP A 32 13.30 14.89 0.53
C ASP A 32 13.07 13.79 -0.54
N THR A 33 11.83 13.36 -0.76
CA THR A 33 11.51 12.26 -1.73
C THR A 33 12.08 12.52 -3.13
N SER A 34 12.03 13.77 -3.62
CA SER A 34 12.62 14.17 -4.90
C SER A 34 14.15 13.96 -4.93
N GLN A 35 14.83 14.34 -3.86
CA GLN A 35 16.27 14.13 -3.74
C GLN A 35 16.63 12.65 -3.61
N VAL A 36 15.76 11.87 -2.94
CA VAL A 36 15.96 10.43 -2.83
C VAL A 36 15.90 9.78 -4.20
N ILE A 37 14.85 9.99 -4.99
CA ILE A 37 14.70 9.33 -6.30
C ILE A 37 15.85 9.71 -7.27
N GLU A 38 16.27 10.97 -7.27
CA GLU A 38 17.40 11.46 -8.11
C GLU A 38 18.74 10.78 -7.80
N ASN A 39 18.87 10.13 -6.64
CA ASN A 39 20.08 9.47 -6.19
C ASN A 39 19.94 7.94 -6.08
N LEU A 40 18.83 7.36 -6.57
CA LEU A 40 18.66 5.90 -6.60
C LEU A 40 19.48 5.26 -7.72
N GLU A 41 20.09 4.12 -7.39
CA GLU A 41 20.85 3.28 -8.31
C GLU A 41 19.92 2.20 -8.91
N LEU A 42 19.04 2.59 -9.81
CA LEU A 42 18.06 1.66 -10.38
C LEU A 42 18.69 0.53 -11.20
N GLY A 43 19.75 0.84 -11.95
CA GLY A 43 20.61 -0.14 -12.63
C GLY A 43 19.82 -1.21 -13.38
N ASN A 44 20.04 -2.47 -13.01
CA ASN A 44 19.35 -3.64 -13.56
C ASN A 44 18.19 -4.13 -12.66
N SER A 45 17.79 -3.35 -11.68
CA SER A 45 16.65 -3.72 -10.82
C SER A 45 15.38 -3.83 -11.65
N LYS A 46 14.61 -4.88 -11.38
CA LYS A 46 13.28 -5.08 -11.97
C LYS A 46 12.16 -4.57 -11.07
N SER A 47 12.52 -4.12 -9.87
CA SER A 47 11.54 -3.57 -8.92
C SER A 47 10.97 -2.28 -9.47
N LYS A 48 9.66 -2.16 -9.41
CA LYS A 48 8.93 -0.95 -9.75
C LYS A 48 8.90 -0.03 -8.54
N LEU A 49 8.93 1.28 -8.78
CA LEU A 49 8.80 2.26 -7.71
C LEU A 49 7.37 2.74 -7.56
N LEU A 50 6.91 2.79 -6.32
CA LEU A 50 5.64 3.39 -5.93
C LEU A 50 5.91 4.58 -5.03
N ALA A 51 5.18 5.68 -5.25
CA ALA A 51 5.19 6.85 -4.38
C ALA A 51 3.79 7.20 -3.91
N ILE A 52 3.62 7.46 -2.62
CA ILE A 52 2.32 7.87 -2.07
C ILE A 52 2.04 9.33 -2.39
N ILE A 53 0.81 9.60 -2.77
CA ILE A 53 0.27 10.93 -3.01
C ILE A 53 -1.05 11.11 -2.24
N ALA A 54 -1.44 12.34 -1.95
CA ALA A 54 -2.71 12.64 -1.27
C ALA A 54 -3.61 13.62 -2.06
N ASN A 55 -3.12 14.18 -3.15
CA ASN A 55 -3.83 15.15 -3.98
C ASN A 55 -3.16 15.32 -5.35
N GLU A 56 -3.81 16.08 -6.23
CA GLU A 56 -3.35 16.38 -7.59
C GLU A 56 -1.97 17.04 -7.65
N ARG A 57 -1.66 17.94 -6.68
CA ARG A 57 -0.34 18.58 -6.63
C ARG A 57 0.75 17.52 -6.45
N GLY A 58 0.58 16.64 -5.45
CA GLY A 58 1.53 15.55 -5.21
C GLY A 58 1.65 14.61 -6.42
N ALA A 59 0.53 14.33 -7.11
CA ALA A 59 0.55 13.55 -8.34
C ALA A 59 1.33 14.27 -9.46
N THR A 60 1.11 15.60 -9.63
CA THR A 60 1.84 16.42 -10.61
C THR A 60 3.34 16.43 -10.33
N ASP A 61 3.73 16.54 -9.06
CA ASP A 61 5.12 16.52 -8.63
C ASP A 61 5.77 15.14 -8.87
N ALA A 62 4.99 14.04 -8.74
CA ALA A 62 5.48 12.68 -8.90
C ALA A 62 5.61 12.22 -10.35
N VAL A 63 4.66 12.58 -11.24
CA VAL A 63 4.62 12.07 -12.63
C VAL A 63 5.77 12.53 -13.51
N VAL A 64 6.54 13.55 -13.08
CA VAL A 64 7.71 14.04 -13.81
C VAL A 64 8.90 13.07 -13.76
N TYR A 65 8.90 12.13 -12.81
CA TYR A 65 9.94 11.12 -12.66
C TYR A 65 9.59 9.87 -13.45
N ASP A 66 10.33 9.59 -14.52
CA ASP A 66 10.10 8.41 -15.36
C ASP A 66 10.26 7.10 -14.60
N GLU A 67 11.07 7.09 -13.56
CA GLU A 67 11.39 5.95 -12.70
C GLU A 67 10.20 5.48 -11.84
N ILE A 68 9.26 6.38 -11.54
CA ILE A 68 8.05 6.02 -10.79
C ILE A 68 7.08 5.30 -11.73
N THR A 69 6.71 4.09 -11.35
CA THR A 69 5.69 3.31 -12.07
C THR A 69 4.30 3.54 -11.49
N TYR A 70 4.20 3.53 -10.18
CA TYR A 70 2.93 3.57 -9.46
C TYR A 70 2.79 4.83 -8.62
N LEU A 71 1.60 5.43 -8.63
CA LEU A 71 1.18 6.39 -7.62
C LEU A 71 0.20 5.70 -6.66
N GLY A 72 0.45 5.79 -5.36
CA GLY A 72 -0.41 5.24 -4.33
C GLY A 72 -1.31 6.32 -3.74
N PHE A 73 -2.63 6.13 -3.78
CA PHE A 73 -3.60 7.08 -3.23
C PHE A 73 -4.46 6.45 -2.14
N PRO A 74 -4.51 7.01 -0.92
CA PRO A 74 -5.36 6.54 0.16
C PRO A 74 -6.79 7.08 -0.02
N PHE A 75 -7.74 6.19 -0.31
CA PHE A 75 -9.16 6.43 -0.38
C PHE A 75 -9.86 5.70 0.77
N SER A 76 -10.62 6.39 1.61
CA SER A 76 -11.28 5.75 2.74
C SER A 76 -12.76 5.50 2.51
N VAL A 77 -13.25 4.40 3.07
CA VAL A 77 -14.70 4.15 3.19
C VAL A 77 -15.30 4.73 4.48
N SER A 78 -14.48 5.30 5.36
CA SER A 78 -14.88 6.05 6.55
C SER A 78 -14.78 7.55 6.29
N GLU A 79 -15.89 8.27 6.41
CA GLU A 79 -15.94 9.73 6.20
C GLU A 79 -15.08 10.48 7.23
N THR A 80 -15.08 10.02 8.47
CA THR A 80 -14.27 10.62 9.54
C THR A 80 -12.77 10.45 9.25
N PHE A 81 -12.34 9.25 8.85
CA PHE A 81 -10.94 9.01 8.51
C PHE A 81 -10.53 9.77 7.26
N GLN A 82 -11.39 9.80 6.22
CA GLN A 82 -11.12 10.55 4.99
C GLN A 82 -10.81 12.02 5.28
N LYS A 83 -11.63 12.66 6.12
CA LYS A 83 -11.41 14.05 6.55
C LYS A 83 -10.13 14.23 7.35
N ARG A 84 -9.81 13.32 8.25
CA ARG A 84 -8.59 13.37 9.06
C ARG A 84 -7.32 13.17 8.23
N ASN A 85 -7.35 12.20 7.32
CA ASN A 85 -6.18 11.78 6.55
C ASN A 85 -5.85 12.72 5.38
N THR A 86 -6.85 13.12 4.60
CA THR A 86 -6.63 13.91 3.37
C THR A 86 -7.36 15.26 3.36
N ASN A 87 -7.99 15.63 4.47
CA ASN A 87 -8.77 16.86 4.61
C ASN A 87 -9.81 17.02 3.48
N SER A 88 -10.55 15.95 3.20
CA SER A 88 -11.62 15.91 2.17
C SER A 88 -12.73 14.97 2.59
N THR A 89 -13.92 15.18 2.05
CA THR A 89 -15.01 14.20 2.09
C THR A 89 -14.70 13.03 1.16
N ILE A 90 -15.41 11.90 1.32
CA ILE A 90 -15.30 10.77 0.38
C ILE A 90 -15.70 11.20 -1.04
N ALA A 91 -16.75 12.02 -1.19
CA ALA A 91 -17.20 12.52 -2.49
C ALA A 91 -16.14 13.41 -3.18
N GLU A 92 -15.51 14.30 -2.44
CA GLU A 92 -14.39 15.13 -2.96
C GLU A 92 -13.17 14.27 -3.30
N SER A 93 -12.90 13.25 -2.47
CA SER A 93 -11.80 12.32 -2.72
C SER A 93 -12.01 11.51 -4.00
N LEU A 94 -13.25 11.11 -4.29
CA LEU A 94 -13.58 10.42 -5.53
C LEU A 94 -13.29 11.30 -6.76
N GLY A 95 -13.64 12.58 -6.72
CA GLY A 95 -13.29 13.55 -7.78
C GLY A 95 -11.78 13.69 -7.97
N ARG A 96 -11.02 13.73 -6.86
CA ARG A 96 -9.55 13.75 -6.91
C ARG A 96 -8.97 12.48 -7.55
N VAL A 97 -9.54 11.32 -7.24
CA VAL A 97 -9.11 10.04 -7.88
C VAL A 97 -9.28 10.13 -9.39
N GLU A 98 -10.40 10.64 -9.89
CA GLU A 98 -10.66 10.79 -11.32
C GLU A 98 -9.60 11.69 -11.99
N GLU A 99 -9.31 12.84 -11.40
CA GLU A 99 -8.30 13.78 -11.92
C GLU A 99 -6.88 13.19 -11.87
N ILE A 100 -6.52 12.51 -10.78
CA ILE A 100 -5.22 11.82 -10.64
C ILE A 100 -5.12 10.66 -11.64
N GLN A 101 -6.17 9.88 -11.84
CA GLN A 101 -6.18 8.78 -12.81
C GLN A 101 -5.95 9.31 -14.23
N ASN A 102 -6.62 10.39 -14.61
CA ASN A 102 -6.40 11.04 -15.90
C ASN A 102 -4.93 11.51 -16.06
N LEU A 103 -4.34 12.04 -15.00
CA LEU A 103 -2.93 12.44 -14.98
C LEU A 103 -2.00 11.22 -15.13
N CYS A 104 -2.29 10.13 -14.43
CA CYS A 104 -1.54 8.87 -14.52
C CYS A 104 -1.57 8.31 -15.96
N ILE A 105 -2.75 8.20 -16.56
CA ILE A 105 -2.91 7.71 -17.94
C ILE A 105 -2.08 8.57 -18.91
N LYS A 106 -2.18 9.90 -18.80
CA LYS A 106 -1.42 10.83 -19.66
C LYS A 106 0.09 10.65 -19.55
N ASN A 107 0.60 10.30 -18.36
CA ASN A 107 2.03 10.18 -18.09
C ASN A 107 2.50 8.72 -18.03
N ARG A 108 1.68 7.74 -18.47
CA ARG A 108 2.00 6.31 -18.48
C ARG A 108 2.37 5.78 -17.10
N LYS A 109 1.70 6.26 -16.07
CA LYS A 109 1.76 5.76 -14.70
C LYS A 109 0.51 4.97 -14.39
N GLU A 110 0.57 4.14 -13.38
CA GLU A 110 -0.60 3.38 -12.89
C GLU A 110 -0.97 3.87 -11.48
N LEU A 111 -2.26 4.02 -11.24
CA LEU A 111 -2.77 4.42 -9.93
C LEU A 111 -3.12 3.18 -9.11
N VAL A 112 -2.53 3.06 -7.92
CA VAL A 112 -2.89 2.09 -6.89
C VAL A 112 -3.78 2.80 -5.87
N VAL A 113 -5.01 2.34 -5.71
CA VAL A 113 -5.92 2.92 -4.70
C VAL A 113 -5.98 2.01 -3.48
N TYR A 114 -5.56 2.55 -2.33
CA TYR A 114 -5.65 1.89 -1.03
C TYR A 114 -7.00 2.19 -0.40
N ILE A 115 -7.81 1.15 -0.17
CA ILE A 115 -9.12 1.29 0.49
C ILE A 115 -8.92 1.31 2.00
N SER A 116 -8.64 2.48 2.54
CA SER A 116 -8.47 2.70 3.98
C SER A 116 -9.77 2.41 4.74
N MET A 117 -9.66 1.87 5.94
CA MET A 117 -10.78 1.38 6.75
C MET A 117 -11.60 0.29 6.05
N GLY A 118 -10.96 -0.46 5.16
CA GLY A 118 -11.59 -1.50 4.34
C GLY A 118 -12.16 -2.68 5.14
N PHE A 119 -11.80 -2.81 6.43
CA PHE A 119 -12.25 -3.87 7.32
C PHE A 119 -12.93 -3.34 8.60
N GLY A 120 -13.35 -2.08 8.60
CA GLY A 120 -13.97 -1.43 9.75
C GLY A 120 -13.23 -0.17 10.19
N ASN A 121 -13.85 0.58 11.11
CA ASN A 121 -13.30 1.82 11.63
C ASN A 121 -13.59 1.97 13.13
N PRO A 122 -12.74 2.68 13.90
CA PRO A 122 -12.94 2.92 15.32
C PRO A 122 -13.79 4.18 15.60
N TYR A 123 -14.24 4.91 14.57
CA TYR A 123 -14.89 6.21 14.72
C TYR A 123 -16.40 6.15 14.84
N GLY A 124 -16.99 4.96 14.74
CA GLY A 124 -18.46 4.78 14.74
C GLY A 124 -19.12 5.17 13.41
N ASP A 125 -18.36 5.39 12.35
CA ASP A 125 -18.91 5.54 11.00
C ASP A 125 -19.59 4.24 10.58
N VAL A 126 -20.67 4.34 9.82
CA VAL A 126 -21.37 3.16 9.29
C VAL A 126 -20.41 2.36 8.43
N TYR A 127 -20.32 1.06 8.73
CA TYR A 127 -19.49 0.12 8.00
C TYR A 127 -20.23 -1.19 7.77
N ASN A 128 -20.16 -1.68 6.56
CA ASN A 128 -20.48 -3.05 6.16
C ASN A 128 -19.69 -3.36 4.87
N GLU A 129 -19.71 -4.62 4.45
CA GLU A 129 -18.97 -5.08 3.27
C GLU A 129 -19.53 -4.49 1.97
N GLU A 130 -20.84 -4.26 1.89
CA GLU A 130 -21.50 -3.66 0.73
C GLU A 130 -20.97 -2.24 0.46
N ILE A 131 -20.67 -1.46 1.50
CA ILE A 131 -20.05 -0.12 1.35
C ILE A 131 -18.69 -0.24 0.68
N VAL A 132 -17.86 -1.22 1.07
CA VAL A 132 -16.56 -1.47 0.44
C VAL A 132 -16.75 -1.83 -1.04
N PHE A 133 -17.65 -2.74 -1.34
CA PHE A 133 -17.95 -3.18 -2.71
C PHE A 133 -18.46 -2.03 -3.58
N GLU A 134 -19.34 -1.18 -3.05
CA GLU A 134 -19.87 -0.02 -3.77
C GLU A 134 -18.75 0.94 -4.16
N TRP A 135 -17.84 1.29 -3.24
CA TRP A 135 -16.74 2.21 -3.52
C TRP A 135 -15.71 1.61 -4.46
N VAL A 136 -15.33 0.34 -4.28
CA VAL A 136 -14.43 -0.35 -5.20
C VAL A 136 -15.01 -0.39 -6.61
N ASN A 137 -16.30 -0.74 -6.77
CA ASN A 137 -16.95 -0.74 -8.09
C ASN A 137 -16.93 0.66 -8.74
N LYS A 138 -17.18 1.73 -7.98
CA LYS A 138 -17.07 3.11 -8.50
C LYS A 138 -15.66 3.42 -9.00
N LEU A 139 -14.63 3.03 -8.25
CA LEU A 139 -13.24 3.23 -8.64
C LEU A 139 -12.87 2.45 -9.90
N VAL A 140 -13.32 1.21 -10.02
CA VAL A 140 -13.10 0.38 -11.22
C VAL A 140 -13.78 0.97 -12.46
N THR A 141 -14.95 1.63 -12.32
CA THR A 141 -15.57 2.34 -13.45
C THR A 141 -14.74 3.53 -13.94
N MET A 142 -13.79 4.03 -13.15
CA MET A 142 -12.81 5.05 -13.53
C MET A 142 -11.53 4.47 -14.14
N ASP A 143 -11.55 3.20 -14.54
CA ASP A 143 -10.41 2.46 -15.10
C ASP A 143 -9.25 2.26 -14.10
N ILE A 144 -9.53 2.24 -12.79
CA ILE A 144 -8.54 1.85 -11.77
C ILE A 144 -8.30 0.35 -11.88
N LYS A 145 -7.04 -0.05 -12.08
CA LYS A 145 -6.65 -1.46 -12.30
C LYS A 145 -6.08 -2.14 -11.06
N ILE A 146 -5.68 -1.36 -10.06
CA ILE A 146 -5.03 -1.90 -8.86
C ILE A 146 -5.72 -1.32 -7.62
N ILE A 147 -6.31 -2.19 -6.82
CA ILE A 147 -6.99 -1.86 -5.55
C ILE A 147 -6.32 -2.65 -4.44
N SER A 148 -5.89 -1.99 -3.37
CA SER A 148 -5.34 -2.62 -2.18
C SER A 148 -6.26 -2.40 -0.97
N LEU A 149 -6.81 -3.46 -0.41
CA LEU A 149 -7.66 -3.40 0.76
C LEU A 149 -6.82 -3.17 2.01
N ALA A 150 -7.03 -2.05 2.71
CA ALA A 150 -6.22 -1.68 3.85
C ALA A 150 -6.95 -1.91 5.19
N ASP A 151 -6.30 -2.72 6.05
CA ASP A 151 -6.65 -2.92 7.46
C ASP A 151 -5.98 -1.83 8.31
N THR A 152 -6.37 -0.59 8.08
CA THR A 152 -5.68 0.62 8.53
C THR A 152 -5.39 0.67 10.04
N VAL A 153 -6.22 0.04 10.85
CA VAL A 153 -6.12 0.02 12.32
C VAL A 153 -5.96 -1.39 12.90
N GLY A 154 -5.77 -2.40 12.04
CA GLY A 154 -5.48 -3.77 12.46
C GLY A 154 -6.68 -4.56 12.99
N VAL A 155 -7.90 -4.11 12.72
CA VAL A 155 -9.15 -4.72 13.24
C VAL A 155 -9.73 -5.82 12.36
N ALA A 156 -9.16 -6.09 11.20
CA ALA A 156 -9.65 -7.08 10.26
C ALA A 156 -9.74 -8.47 10.90
N ALA A 157 -10.94 -9.03 10.95
CA ALA A 157 -11.14 -10.44 11.28
C ALA A 157 -10.77 -11.33 10.09
N THR A 158 -10.26 -12.54 10.36
CA THR A 158 -9.76 -13.46 9.34
C THR A 158 -10.81 -13.82 8.28
N ASP A 159 -12.04 -14.05 8.71
CA ASP A 159 -13.19 -14.34 7.84
C ASP A 159 -13.57 -13.14 6.97
N GLN A 160 -13.52 -11.91 7.49
CA GLN A 160 -13.72 -10.70 6.69
C GLN A 160 -12.65 -10.54 5.62
N VAL A 161 -11.36 -10.77 5.97
CA VAL A 161 -10.27 -10.72 4.99
C VAL A 161 -10.57 -11.69 3.84
N TYR A 162 -10.96 -12.94 4.16
CA TYR A 162 -11.32 -13.92 3.14
C TYR A 162 -12.52 -13.47 2.30
N GLN A 163 -13.65 -13.13 2.93
CA GLN A 163 -14.91 -12.87 2.25
C GLN A 163 -14.83 -11.66 1.32
N ILE A 164 -14.30 -10.51 1.82
CA ILE A 164 -14.21 -9.29 1.02
C ILE A 164 -13.22 -9.48 -0.13
N THR A 165 -12.04 -10.05 0.14
CA THR A 165 -11.03 -10.27 -0.89
C THR A 165 -11.54 -11.25 -1.96
N LYS A 166 -12.17 -12.37 -1.55
CA LYS A 166 -12.72 -13.38 -2.46
C LYS A 166 -13.80 -12.81 -3.37
N TYR A 167 -14.74 -12.05 -2.80
CA TYR A 167 -15.78 -11.40 -3.58
C TYR A 167 -15.21 -10.47 -4.65
N LEU A 168 -14.23 -9.62 -4.29
CA LEU A 168 -13.64 -8.68 -5.23
C LEU A 168 -12.79 -9.37 -6.30
N VAL A 169 -12.00 -10.38 -5.92
CA VAL A 169 -11.20 -11.17 -6.88
C VAL A 169 -12.10 -11.88 -7.90
N ASP A 170 -13.20 -12.48 -7.44
CA ASP A 170 -14.11 -13.19 -8.34
C ASP A 170 -14.96 -12.25 -9.21
N SER A 171 -15.34 -11.08 -8.69
CA SER A 171 -16.22 -10.13 -9.38
C SER A 171 -15.48 -9.22 -10.34
N LEU A 172 -14.17 -9.01 -10.14
CA LEU A 172 -13.36 -8.03 -10.86
C LEU A 172 -12.09 -8.66 -11.47
N PRO A 173 -12.23 -9.59 -12.43
CA PRO A 173 -11.12 -10.37 -12.98
C PRO A 173 -10.06 -9.52 -13.71
N ASP A 174 -10.41 -8.31 -14.15
CA ASP A 174 -9.52 -7.38 -14.83
C ASP A 174 -8.86 -6.36 -13.88
N THR A 175 -9.10 -6.49 -12.56
CA THR A 175 -8.54 -5.63 -11.52
C THR A 175 -7.64 -6.44 -10.59
N GLU A 176 -6.42 -5.99 -10.37
CA GLU A 176 -5.53 -6.58 -9.37
C GLU A 176 -6.00 -6.18 -7.97
N ILE A 177 -6.48 -7.17 -7.21
CA ILE A 177 -6.88 -6.98 -5.81
C ILE A 177 -5.73 -7.39 -4.92
N GLY A 178 -5.19 -6.44 -4.17
CA GLY A 178 -4.16 -6.61 -3.16
C GLY A 178 -4.68 -6.40 -1.75
N VAL A 179 -3.83 -6.69 -0.77
CA VAL A 179 -4.10 -6.42 0.64
C VAL A 179 -2.93 -5.70 1.30
N HIS A 180 -3.27 -4.68 2.10
CA HIS A 180 -2.37 -3.94 2.96
C HIS A 180 -2.83 -4.13 4.41
N LEU A 181 -2.42 -5.26 5.00
CA LEU A 181 -2.88 -5.67 6.31
C LEU A 181 -1.94 -5.19 7.40
N HIS A 182 -2.51 -4.86 8.54
CA HIS A 182 -1.79 -4.64 9.78
C HIS A 182 -1.90 -5.87 10.68
N SER A 183 -0.84 -6.19 11.40
CA SER A 183 -0.78 -7.43 12.18
C SER A 183 0.12 -7.33 13.40
N THR A 184 -0.08 -8.29 14.29
CA THR A 184 0.83 -8.61 15.38
C THR A 184 1.62 -9.88 15.03
N PRO A 185 2.72 -10.19 15.75
CA PRO A 185 3.46 -11.43 15.55
C PRO A 185 2.63 -12.72 15.71
N THR A 186 1.45 -12.63 16.33
CA THR A 186 0.59 -13.78 16.61
C THR A 186 -0.55 -14.00 15.62
N ASN A 187 -0.96 -12.95 14.87
CA ASN A 187 -2.13 -13.03 13.98
C ASN A 187 -1.82 -12.81 12.48
N TRP A 188 -0.57 -12.47 12.12
CA TRP A 188 -0.20 -12.20 10.73
C TRP A 188 -0.52 -13.37 9.79
N LYS A 189 -0.17 -14.59 10.21
CA LYS A 189 -0.28 -15.78 9.36
C LYS A 189 -1.73 -16.08 8.96
N VAL A 190 -2.66 -16.03 9.92
CA VAL A 190 -4.07 -16.34 9.63
C VAL A 190 -4.70 -15.31 8.70
N LYS A 191 -4.28 -14.03 8.78
CA LYS A 191 -4.71 -12.98 7.85
C LYS A 191 -4.15 -13.21 6.44
N VAL A 192 -2.85 -13.56 6.33
CA VAL A 192 -2.21 -13.88 5.05
C VAL A 192 -2.84 -15.11 4.42
N ASP A 193 -3.09 -16.17 5.19
CA ASP A 193 -3.76 -17.39 4.70
C ASP A 193 -5.14 -17.10 4.15
N ALA A 194 -5.92 -16.28 4.85
CA ALA A 194 -7.25 -15.88 4.41
C ALA A 194 -7.22 -15.15 3.06
N ALA A 195 -6.30 -14.19 2.89
CA ALA A 195 -6.14 -13.47 1.63
C ALA A 195 -5.64 -14.38 0.50
N LEU A 196 -4.69 -15.29 0.77
CA LEU A 196 -4.20 -16.28 -0.21
C LEU A 196 -5.32 -17.21 -0.68
N GLN A 197 -6.10 -17.75 0.26
CA GLN A 197 -7.24 -18.63 -0.05
C GLN A 197 -8.33 -17.90 -0.84
N ALA A 198 -8.46 -16.60 -0.64
CA ALA A 198 -9.35 -15.74 -1.43
C ALA A 198 -8.83 -15.45 -2.85
N GLY A 199 -7.60 -15.85 -3.19
CA GLY A 199 -7.00 -15.66 -4.50
C GLY A 199 -6.16 -14.38 -4.63
N CYS A 200 -5.89 -13.66 -3.53
CA CYS A 200 -5.00 -12.51 -3.52
C CYS A 200 -3.57 -12.91 -3.90
N LYS A 201 -2.94 -12.06 -4.73
CA LYS A 201 -1.55 -12.26 -5.18
C LYS A 201 -0.63 -11.07 -4.86
N ARG A 202 -1.19 -9.96 -4.39
CA ARG A 202 -0.47 -8.75 -4.01
C ARG A 202 -0.57 -8.52 -2.51
N PHE A 203 0.58 -8.51 -1.85
CA PHE A 203 0.72 -8.32 -0.41
C PHE A 203 1.72 -7.22 -0.13
N ASP A 204 1.31 -6.24 0.65
CA ASP A 204 2.18 -5.19 1.13
C ASP A 204 2.72 -5.55 2.53
N GLY A 205 3.96 -5.19 2.80
CA GLY A 205 4.58 -5.39 4.10
C GLY A 205 5.78 -4.47 4.29
N ALA A 206 6.30 -4.43 5.49
CA ALA A 206 7.51 -3.72 5.84
C ALA A 206 8.51 -4.64 6.54
N LEU A 207 9.80 -4.44 6.33
CA LEU A 207 10.82 -5.14 7.10
C LEU A 207 10.64 -4.82 8.58
N LYS A 208 10.70 -5.84 9.44
CA LYS A 208 10.43 -5.75 10.89
C LYS A 208 8.99 -5.35 11.24
N GLY A 209 8.07 -5.33 10.30
CA GLY A 209 6.71 -4.82 10.53
C GLY A 209 6.66 -3.34 10.92
N ILE A 210 7.72 -2.57 10.61
CA ILE A 210 7.86 -1.18 11.02
C ILE A 210 6.80 -0.32 10.38
N GLY A 211 6.31 0.68 11.14
CA GLY A 211 5.30 1.61 10.68
C GLY A 211 3.91 1.23 11.13
N GLY A 212 2.96 2.05 10.74
CA GLY A 212 1.55 1.97 11.06
C GLY A 212 0.92 3.30 10.66
N CYS A 213 -0.40 3.42 10.67
CA CYS A 213 -1.05 4.66 10.31
C CYS A 213 -0.99 5.67 11.48
N PRO A 214 -0.21 6.76 11.38
CA PRO A 214 -0.10 7.75 12.46
C PRO A 214 -1.39 8.54 12.69
N MET A 215 -2.36 8.43 11.78
CA MET A 215 -3.67 9.05 11.86
C MET A 215 -4.73 8.15 12.53
N ALA A 216 -4.37 6.91 12.88
CA ALA A 216 -5.18 6.05 13.74
C ALA A 216 -4.89 6.44 15.20
N ASP A 217 -5.93 6.82 15.95
CA ASP A 217 -5.82 7.33 17.32
C ASP A 217 -5.47 6.26 18.38
N ASP A 218 -5.39 4.98 18.00
CA ASP A 218 -5.20 3.83 18.88
C ASP A 218 -3.76 3.30 18.87
N GLU A 219 -3.46 2.31 19.72
CA GLU A 219 -2.18 1.62 19.72
C GLU A 219 -1.82 1.18 18.29
N LEU A 220 -0.71 1.73 17.79
CA LEU A 220 -0.23 1.45 16.42
C LEU A 220 0.01 -0.05 16.26
N VAL A 221 -0.86 -0.70 15.50
CA VAL A 221 -0.60 -2.06 15.03
C VAL A 221 0.39 -1.96 13.86
N GLY A 222 1.50 -2.70 13.93
CA GLY A 222 2.55 -2.68 12.91
C GLY A 222 2.07 -3.14 11.54
N ASN A 223 2.82 -2.80 10.51
CA ASN A 223 2.62 -3.38 9.19
C ASN A 223 2.82 -4.91 9.22
N MET A 224 2.35 -5.58 8.20
CA MET A 224 2.69 -6.98 7.96
C MET A 224 4.21 -7.15 7.87
N ASP A 225 4.79 -8.02 8.71
CA ASP A 225 6.25 -8.20 8.73
C ASP A 225 6.71 -9.02 7.50
N THR A 226 7.43 -8.36 6.62
CA THR A 226 7.98 -8.95 5.39
C THR A 226 8.93 -10.12 5.70
N GLU A 227 9.65 -10.09 6.82
CA GLU A 227 10.57 -11.17 7.21
C GLU A 227 9.85 -12.44 7.70
N LEU A 228 8.58 -12.31 8.09
CA LEU A 228 7.71 -13.45 8.37
C LEU A 228 7.02 -13.98 7.10
N MET A 229 6.56 -13.06 6.24
CA MET A 229 5.85 -13.42 5.01
C MET A 229 6.74 -14.13 3.98
N ILE A 230 7.97 -13.65 3.77
CA ILE A 230 8.86 -14.19 2.73
C ILE A 230 9.17 -15.68 2.93
N PRO A 231 9.64 -16.14 4.12
CA PRO A 231 9.87 -17.57 4.35
C PRO A 231 8.60 -18.38 4.13
N TYR A 232 7.46 -17.87 4.59
CA TYR A 232 6.18 -18.55 4.44
C TYR A 232 5.76 -18.70 2.97
N PHE A 233 5.86 -17.64 2.17
CA PHE A 233 5.59 -17.72 0.73
C PHE A 233 6.57 -18.65 -0.01
N ASN A 234 7.84 -18.70 0.42
CA ASN A 234 8.82 -19.65 -0.11
C ASN A 234 8.45 -21.11 0.20
N GLU A 235 8.00 -21.40 1.42
CA GLU A 235 7.51 -22.74 1.82
C GLU A 235 6.31 -23.18 0.96
N LEU A 236 5.45 -22.24 0.59
CA LEU A 236 4.31 -22.50 -0.30
C LEU A 236 4.69 -22.56 -1.80
N GLY A 237 5.96 -22.29 -2.14
CA GLY A 237 6.42 -22.25 -3.54
C GLY A 237 5.96 -21.04 -4.33
N LEU A 238 5.46 -19.99 -3.66
CA LEU A 238 4.87 -18.79 -4.29
C LEU A 238 5.91 -17.70 -4.56
N LEU A 239 7.05 -17.71 -3.88
CA LEU A 239 8.05 -16.65 -3.95
C LEU A 239 9.47 -17.23 -3.95
N ASN A 240 10.06 -17.48 -5.14
CA ASN A 240 11.31 -18.21 -5.27
C ASN A 240 12.52 -17.40 -5.75
N ASN A 241 12.33 -16.10 -6.09
CA ASN A 241 13.32 -15.36 -6.89
C ASN A 241 13.98 -14.19 -6.13
N LEU A 242 13.77 -14.06 -4.82
CA LEU A 242 14.38 -12.98 -4.05
C LEU A 242 15.84 -13.29 -3.71
N ASN A 243 16.70 -12.28 -3.78
CA ASN A 243 18.07 -12.35 -3.33
C ASN A 243 18.15 -12.34 -1.80
N LYS A 244 18.39 -13.52 -1.21
CA LYS A 244 18.41 -13.72 0.25
C LYS A 244 19.54 -12.94 0.94
N GLU A 245 20.70 -12.82 0.30
CA GLU A 245 21.82 -12.08 0.86
C GLU A 245 21.50 -10.57 0.93
N ALA A 246 20.94 -10.01 -0.15
CA ALA A 246 20.48 -8.64 -0.16
C ALA A 246 19.36 -8.40 0.87
N LEU A 247 18.41 -9.34 1.02
CA LEU A 247 17.36 -9.27 2.03
C LEU A 247 17.93 -9.21 3.45
N ASN A 248 18.88 -10.08 3.78
CA ASN A 248 19.55 -10.10 5.09
C ASN A 248 20.27 -8.77 5.37
N ASN A 249 20.90 -8.17 4.35
CA ASN A 249 21.53 -6.85 4.48
C ASN A 249 20.48 -5.77 4.75
N CYS A 250 19.35 -5.79 4.04
CA CYS A 250 18.25 -4.84 4.27
C CYS A 250 17.66 -4.96 5.67
N SER A 251 17.49 -6.18 6.17
CA SER A 251 17.01 -6.45 7.52
C SER A 251 17.95 -5.86 8.60
N ARG A 252 19.27 -6.02 8.41
CA ARG A 252 20.28 -5.41 9.28
C ARG A 252 20.21 -3.88 9.23
N LEU A 253 20.17 -3.29 8.02
CA LEU A 253 20.03 -1.84 7.85
C LEU A 253 18.74 -1.31 8.48
N ALA A 254 17.62 -2.02 8.32
CA ALA A 254 16.35 -1.63 8.95
C ALA A 254 16.48 -1.56 10.48
N THR A 255 17.18 -2.52 11.10
CA THR A 255 17.44 -2.50 12.55
C THR A 255 18.29 -1.29 12.96
N GLU A 256 19.32 -0.95 12.19
CA GLU A 256 20.20 0.18 12.48
C GLU A 256 19.54 1.55 12.31
N ILE A 257 18.55 1.65 11.37
CA ILE A 257 17.91 2.92 11.03
C ILE A 257 16.67 3.20 11.88
N PHE A 258 15.89 2.14 12.20
CA PHE A 258 14.54 2.30 12.75
C PHE A 258 14.37 1.75 14.17
N ILE A 259 15.32 0.99 14.70
CA ILE A 259 15.29 0.39 16.04
C ILE A 259 16.54 0.77 16.82
#